data_093ed47173bcaec546a2f4ee473f79be
#
_entry.id   093ed47173bcaec546a2f4ee473f79be
#
_cell.length_a   1.000
_cell.length_b   1.000
_cell.length_c   1.000
_cell.angle_alpha   90.00
_cell.angle_beta   90.00
_cell.angle_gamma   90.00
#
_symmetry.space_group_name_H-M   'P 1'
#
loop_
_entity.id
_entity.type
_entity.pdbx_description
1 polymer ?
#
loop_
_entity_poly.entity_id
_entity_poly.type
_entity_poly.pdbx_seq_one_letter_code
_entity_poly.pdbx_strand_id
1 'polypeptide(L)'
;MARPWAELFFGNDAEKFRVFQLESALNFIPYGCLVDEFQHEVYENPKLTPQERKKLWLKLEKKYRPWLDFDNLPFFKDGGGFQKQHHIYCYPFYYIDYCLAQTVALEFWSKSNRDWKKAFDEYLAFVSAAGTKSFVQLIKNSELDSPSYSTKQEPRS
;
A
#
# COMPACT_ATOMS: atom_id res chain seq x y z
N MET A 1 -15.85 -3.20 -2.95
CA MET A 1 -17.09 -4.00 -2.98
C MET A 1 -18.18 -3.45 -2.06
N ALA A 2 -17.89 -2.90 -0.87
CA ALA A 2 -18.88 -2.34 0.05
C ALA A 2 -19.52 -0.99 -0.39
N ARG A 3 -18.93 -0.29 -1.36
CA ARG A 3 -19.32 1.06 -1.76
C ARG A 3 -20.79 1.24 -2.17
N PRO A 4 -21.44 0.29 -2.89
CA PRO A 4 -22.86 0.41 -3.22
C PRO A 4 -23.80 0.38 -1.99
N TRP A 5 -23.29 -0.12 -0.86
CA TRP A 5 -24.05 -0.31 0.37
C TRP A 5 -23.69 0.70 1.47
N ALA A 6 -22.91 1.74 1.11
CA ALA A 6 -22.44 2.72 2.09
C ALA A 6 -23.58 3.43 2.82
N GLU A 7 -24.70 3.68 2.15
CA GLU A 7 -25.88 4.30 2.74
C GLU A 7 -26.50 3.48 3.88
N LEU A 8 -26.41 2.15 3.81
CA LEU A 8 -26.93 1.27 4.87
C LEU A 8 -26.15 1.43 6.18
N PHE A 9 -24.85 1.78 6.10
CA PHE A 9 -23.98 1.88 7.27
C PHE A 9 -23.77 3.32 7.71
N PHE A 10 -23.79 4.28 6.79
CA PHE A 10 -23.37 5.67 7.04
C PHE A 10 -24.47 6.69 6.76
N GLY A 11 -25.63 6.27 6.25
CA GLY A 11 -26.76 7.18 5.98
C GLY A 11 -26.31 8.41 5.17
N ASN A 12 -26.57 9.61 5.72
CA ASN A 12 -26.23 10.89 5.08
C ASN A 12 -24.70 11.12 4.97
N ASP A 13 -23.87 10.40 5.69
CA ASP A 13 -22.41 10.51 5.63
C ASP A 13 -21.77 9.52 4.63
N ALA A 14 -22.55 8.78 3.87
CA ALA A 14 -22.07 7.79 2.90
C ALA A 14 -21.08 8.38 1.87
N GLU A 15 -21.33 9.59 1.37
CA GLU A 15 -20.40 10.25 0.43
C GLU A 15 -19.10 10.65 1.10
N LYS A 16 -19.13 11.16 2.32
CA LYS A 16 -17.89 11.44 3.10
C LYS A 16 -17.09 10.17 3.33
N PHE A 17 -17.76 9.06 3.65
CA PHE A 17 -17.11 7.77 3.80
C PHE A 17 -16.45 7.32 2.50
N ARG A 18 -17.10 7.46 1.35
CA ARG A 18 -16.51 7.07 0.05
C ARG A 18 -15.25 7.87 -0.27
N VAL A 19 -15.28 9.18 -0.04
CA VAL A 19 -14.12 10.06 -0.23
C VAL A 19 -12.99 9.65 0.73
N PHE A 20 -13.28 9.53 2.02
CA PHE A 20 -12.31 9.14 3.04
C PHE A 20 -11.68 7.77 2.74
N GLN A 21 -12.48 6.80 2.31
CA GLN A 21 -11.99 5.46 1.98
C GLN A 21 -11.00 5.50 0.79
N LEU A 22 -11.33 6.27 -0.27
CA LEU A 22 -10.47 6.40 -1.43
C LEU A 22 -9.19 7.16 -1.08
N GLU A 23 -9.30 8.27 -0.37
CA GLU A 23 -8.16 9.05 0.09
C GLU A 23 -7.22 8.19 0.96
N SER A 24 -7.76 7.44 1.91
CA SER A 24 -6.99 6.52 2.75
C SER A 24 -6.27 5.47 1.93
N ALA A 25 -6.93 4.88 0.93
CA ALA A 25 -6.35 3.88 0.03
C ALA A 25 -5.18 4.44 -0.80
N LEU A 26 -5.34 5.66 -1.34
CA LEU A 26 -4.29 6.31 -2.13
C LEU A 26 -3.11 6.76 -1.26
N ASN A 27 -3.36 7.32 -0.07
CA ASN A 27 -2.32 7.76 0.85
C ASN A 27 -1.54 6.59 1.49
N PHE A 28 -2.16 5.41 1.54
CA PHE A 28 -1.52 4.22 2.10
C PHE A 28 -0.36 3.70 1.25
N ILE A 29 -0.49 3.71 -0.08
CA ILE A 29 0.52 3.16 -1.00
C ILE A 29 1.89 3.83 -0.84
N PRO A 30 2.02 5.18 -0.89
CA PRO A 30 3.30 5.84 -0.68
C PRO A 30 3.90 5.54 0.70
N TYR A 31 3.07 5.42 1.74
CA TYR A 31 3.54 5.06 3.07
C TYR A 31 4.10 3.64 3.12
N GLY A 32 3.42 2.68 2.51
CA GLY A 32 3.91 1.31 2.47
C GLY A 32 5.21 1.16 1.70
N CYS A 33 5.36 1.86 0.57
CA CYS A 33 6.61 1.92 -0.19
C CYS A 33 7.75 2.56 0.63
N LEU A 34 7.44 3.61 1.41
CA LEU A 34 8.39 4.23 2.33
C LEU A 34 8.89 3.24 3.39
N VAL A 35 7.96 2.50 4.00
CA VAL A 35 8.29 1.48 5.01
C VAL A 35 9.19 0.40 4.42
N ASP A 36 8.91 -0.04 3.20
CA ASP A 36 9.68 -1.08 2.52
C ASP A 36 11.10 -0.60 2.18
N GLU A 37 11.24 0.56 1.50
CA GLU A 37 12.55 1.12 1.17
C GLU A 37 13.38 1.39 2.44
N PHE A 38 12.75 1.87 3.52
CA PHE A 38 13.45 2.06 4.79
C PHE A 38 14.04 0.76 5.32
N GLN A 39 13.31 -0.34 5.24
CA GLN A 39 13.81 -1.64 5.68
C GLN A 39 14.99 -2.10 4.82
N HIS A 40 14.89 -2.01 3.49
CA HIS A 40 15.99 -2.34 2.59
C HIS A 40 17.26 -1.55 2.94
N GLU A 41 17.16 -0.24 3.06
CA GLU A 41 18.29 0.63 3.40
C GLU A 41 18.93 0.28 4.76
N VAL A 42 18.12 -0.01 5.78
CA VAL A 42 18.64 -0.36 7.12
C VAL A 42 19.27 -1.74 7.14
N TYR A 43 18.72 -2.71 6.41
CA TYR A 43 19.28 -4.06 6.36
C TYR A 43 20.57 -4.13 5.52
N GLU A 44 20.66 -3.36 4.44
CA GLU A 44 21.89 -3.21 3.66
C GLU A 44 22.98 -2.46 4.44
N ASN A 45 22.60 -1.58 5.36
CA ASN A 45 23.50 -0.76 6.17
C ASN A 45 23.27 -0.98 7.68
N PRO A 46 23.58 -2.16 8.23
CA PRO A 46 23.24 -2.52 9.62
C PRO A 46 23.97 -1.68 10.68
N LYS A 47 25.04 -0.97 10.28
CA LYS A 47 25.84 -0.11 11.18
C LYS A 47 25.27 1.29 11.35
N LEU A 48 24.13 1.63 10.68
CA LEU A 48 23.49 2.92 10.86
C LEU A 48 23.16 3.18 12.33
N THR A 49 23.62 4.29 12.84
CA THR A 49 23.29 4.78 14.18
C THR A 49 21.79 5.15 14.27
N PRO A 50 21.22 5.24 15.47
CA PRO A 50 19.82 5.68 15.63
C PRO A 50 19.52 7.03 14.96
N GLN A 51 20.47 7.97 15.01
CA GLN A 51 20.32 9.29 14.37
C GLN A 51 20.34 9.22 12.84
N GLU A 52 21.17 8.36 12.27
CA GLU A 52 21.21 8.14 10.82
C GLU A 52 19.93 7.50 10.32
N ARG A 53 19.37 6.55 11.07
CA ARG A 53 18.05 5.96 10.76
C ARG A 53 16.92 6.99 10.79
N LYS A 54 16.92 7.92 11.76
CA LYS A 54 15.99 9.04 11.81
C LYS A 54 16.11 9.95 10.58
N LYS A 55 17.34 10.32 10.20
CA LYS A 55 17.61 11.13 9.00
C LYS A 55 17.16 10.42 7.73
N LEU A 56 17.42 9.12 7.63
CA LEU A 56 16.97 8.30 6.51
C LEU A 56 15.45 8.30 6.42
N TRP A 57 14.75 8.08 7.56
CA TRP A 57 13.29 8.12 7.59
C TRP A 57 12.75 9.45 7.08
N LEU A 58 13.27 10.58 7.55
CA LEU A 58 12.85 11.92 7.09
C LEU A 58 13.10 12.12 5.59
N LYS A 59 14.23 11.64 5.07
CA LYS A 59 14.53 11.67 3.62
C LYS A 59 13.46 10.92 2.83
N LEU A 60 13.05 9.75 3.30
CA LEU A 60 12.04 8.92 2.65
C LEU A 60 10.63 9.52 2.81
N GLU A 61 10.31 10.12 3.98
CA GLU A 61 9.07 10.87 4.15
C GLU A 61 8.94 11.97 3.10
N LYS A 62 9.98 12.76 2.89
CA LYS A 62 10.00 13.81 1.88
C LYS A 62 9.92 13.26 0.45
N LYS A 63 10.46 12.09 0.18
CA LYS A 63 10.40 11.41 -1.12
C LYS A 63 8.98 10.92 -1.45
N TYR A 64 8.36 10.24 -0.49
CA TYR A 64 7.11 9.51 -0.73
C TYR A 64 5.85 10.29 -0.35
N ARG A 65 5.96 11.19 0.65
CA ARG A 65 4.83 11.96 1.18
C ARG A 65 5.17 13.44 1.37
N PRO A 66 5.64 14.15 0.30
CA PRO A 66 6.13 15.53 0.40
C PRO A 66 5.08 16.54 0.86
N TRP A 67 3.80 16.17 0.84
CA TRP A 67 2.68 17.01 1.28
C TRP A 67 2.44 16.99 2.79
N LEU A 68 3.14 16.12 3.54
CA LEU A 68 3.00 16.07 4.99
C LEU A 68 3.92 17.08 5.66
N ASP A 69 3.33 17.83 6.60
CA ASP A 69 4.03 18.73 7.50
C ASP A 69 4.00 18.19 8.94
N PHE A 70 5.17 18.14 9.57
CA PHE A 70 5.35 17.64 10.93
C PHE A 70 5.76 18.73 11.93
N ASP A 71 5.63 20.01 11.57
CA ASP A 71 6.15 21.12 12.38
C ASP A 71 5.61 21.15 13.81
N ASN A 72 4.35 20.78 13.99
CA ASN A 72 3.72 20.71 15.32
C ASN A 72 3.78 19.32 15.97
N LEU A 73 4.55 18.38 15.41
CA LEU A 73 4.66 17.00 15.85
C LEU A 73 6.13 16.63 16.10
N PRO A 74 6.72 17.01 17.26
CA PRO A 74 8.16 16.90 17.52
C PRO A 74 8.74 15.51 17.27
N PHE A 75 8.01 14.46 17.65
CA PHE A 75 8.43 13.06 17.45
C PHE A 75 8.61 12.72 15.97
N PHE A 76 7.67 13.14 15.11
CA PHE A 76 7.74 12.88 13.67
C PHE A 76 8.75 13.81 13.00
N LYS A 77 8.81 15.08 13.42
CA LYS A 77 9.79 16.06 12.92
C LYS A 77 11.23 15.62 13.18
N ASP A 78 11.48 14.92 14.28
CA ASP A 78 12.78 14.32 14.63
C ASP A 78 13.05 12.98 13.89
N GLY A 79 12.14 12.53 13.02
CA GLY A 79 12.31 11.28 12.27
C GLY A 79 11.96 10.02 13.05
N GLY A 80 11.20 10.13 14.14
CA GLY A 80 10.78 9.01 14.97
C GLY A 80 9.70 8.13 14.37
N GLY A 81 9.13 8.50 13.22
CA GLY A 81 7.96 7.84 12.63
C GLY A 81 8.09 6.33 12.45
N PHE A 82 9.26 5.82 12.08
CA PHE A 82 9.49 4.37 11.93
C PHE A 82 9.37 3.61 13.25
N GLN A 83 9.63 4.26 14.39
CA GLN A 83 9.64 3.60 15.69
C GLN A 83 8.26 3.12 16.14
N LYS A 84 7.18 3.72 15.62
CA LYS A 84 5.81 3.25 15.90
C LYS A 84 5.33 2.16 14.93
N GLN A 85 6.08 1.90 13.86
CA GLN A 85 5.70 0.90 12.86
C GLN A 85 6.13 -0.48 13.31
N HIS A 86 5.22 -1.20 13.98
CA HIS A 86 5.45 -2.52 14.57
C HIS A 86 6.03 -3.54 13.58
N HIS A 87 5.57 -3.51 12.32
CA HIS A 87 5.99 -4.46 11.29
C HIS A 87 7.50 -4.40 10.99
N ILE A 88 8.13 -3.23 11.09
CA ILE A 88 9.58 -3.08 10.86
C ILE A 88 10.39 -3.97 11.82
N TYR A 89 9.88 -4.20 13.03
CA TYR A 89 10.59 -4.95 14.08
C TYR A 89 10.22 -6.42 14.13
N CYS A 90 8.95 -6.73 13.91
CA CYS A 90 8.40 -8.07 14.13
C CYS A 90 8.20 -8.88 12.86
N TYR A 91 7.96 -8.19 11.72
CA TYR A 91 7.65 -8.81 10.44
C TYR A 91 8.36 -8.06 9.29
N PRO A 92 9.72 -8.09 9.27
CA PRO A 92 10.47 -7.35 8.26
C PRO A 92 10.09 -7.80 6.85
N PHE A 93 10.01 -6.82 5.94
CA PHE A 93 9.64 -6.96 4.53
C PHE A 93 8.21 -7.46 4.24
N TYR A 94 7.38 -7.62 5.26
CA TYR A 94 5.99 -8.03 5.07
C TYR A 94 5.06 -6.87 4.66
N TYR A 95 5.39 -5.64 5.06
CA TYR A 95 4.47 -4.50 4.94
C TYR A 95 4.13 -4.16 3.49
N ILE A 96 5.01 -4.44 2.53
CA ILE A 96 4.79 -4.21 1.10
C ILE A 96 3.62 -5.03 0.53
N ASP A 97 3.32 -6.20 1.12
CA ASP A 97 2.21 -7.05 0.69
C ASP A 97 0.87 -6.34 0.79
N TYR A 98 0.72 -5.43 1.76
CA TYR A 98 -0.48 -4.60 1.87
C TYR A 98 -0.62 -3.61 0.71
N CYS A 99 0.48 -3.08 0.18
CA CYS A 99 0.46 -2.21 -0.99
C CYS A 99 0.04 -2.98 -2.24
N LEU A 100 0.57 -4.19 -2.40
CA LEU A 100 0.18 -5.08 -3.50
C LEU A 100 -1.32 -5.43 -3.42
N ALA A 101 -1.80 -5.78 -2.24
CA ALA A 101 -3.22 -6.03 -2.02
C ALA A 101 -4.08 -4.78 -2.29
N GLN A 102 -3.59 -3.58 -1.90
CA GLN A 102 -4.29 -2.32 -2.12
C GLN A 102 -4.38 -1.98 -3.62
N THR A 103 -3.34 -2.25 -4.42
CA THR A 103 -3.40 -2.04 -5.88
C THR A 103 -4.46 -2.93 -6.51
N VAL A 104 -4.52 -4.21 -6.15
CA VAL A 104 -5.57 -5.13 -6.60
C VAL A 104 -6.96 -4.65 -6.19
N ALA A 105 -7.10 -4.17 -4.96
CA ALA A 105 -8.37 -3.63 -4.47
C ALA A 105 -8.83 -2.40 -5.28
N LEU A 106 -7.90 -1.52 -5.66
CA LEU A 106 -8.19 -0.35 -6.52
C LEU A 106 -8.58 -0.77 -7.94
N GLU A 107 -7.96 -1.81 -8.50
CA GLU A 107 -8.35 -2.34 -9.80
C GLU A 107 -9.78 -2.90 -9.78
N PHE A 108 -10.12 -3.74 -8.80
CA PHE A 108 -11.49 -4.22 -8.63
C PHE A 108 -12.49 -3.10 -8.38
N TRP A 109 -12.06 -2.06 -7.64
CA TRP A 109 -12.88 -0.86 -7.49
C TRP A 109 -13.12 -0.16 -8.83
N SER A 110 -12.10 0.02 -9.66
CA SER A 110 -12.23 0.61 -11.00
C SER A 110 -13.16 -0.21 -11.89
N LYS A 111 -12.99 -1.54 -11.93
CA LYS A 111 -13.88 -2.45 -12.67
C LYS A 111 -15.33 -2.35 -12.16
N SER A 112 -15.53 -2.30 -10.85
CA SER A 112 -16.87 -2.23 -10.24
C SER A 112 -17.65 -0.94 -10.57
N ASN A 113 -16.92 0.14 -10.89
CA ASN A 113 -17.57 1.38 -11.36
C ASN A 113 -18.08 1.27 -12.81
N ARG A 114 -17.56 0.31 -13.60
CA ARG A 114 -18.02 0.07 -14.99
C ARG A 114 -19.12 -0.98 -15.04
N ASP A 115 -18.90 -2.12 -14.37
CA ASP A 115 -19.86 -3.22 -14.27
C ASP A 115 -19.65 -3.92 -12.92
N TRP A 116 -20.51 -3.60 -11.95
CA TRP A 116 -20.40 -4.12 -10.59
C TRP A 116 -20.56 -5.65 -10.54
N LYS A 117 -21.54 -6.19 -11.30
CA LYS A 117 -21.83 -7.63 -11.27
C LYS A 117 -20.64 -8.43 -11.81
N LYS A 118 -20.14 -8.04 -12.97
CA LYS A 118 -18.97 -8.69 -13.58
C LYS A 118 -17.74 -8.58 -12.68
N ALA A 119 -17.46 -7.40 -12.14
CA ALA A 119 -16.33 -7.20 -11.23
C ALA A 119 -16.45 -8.02 -9.95
N PHE A 120 -17.65 -8.22 -9.45
CA PHE A 120 -17.89 -9.04 -8.27
C PHE A 120 -17.67 -10.53 -8.56
N ASP A 121 -18.16 -11.04 -9.69
CA ASP A 121 -17.93 -12.41 -10.12
C ASP A 121 -16.43 -12.70 -10.32
N GLU A 122 -15.69 -11.79 -10.96
CA GLU A 122 -14.23 -11.88 -11.10
C GLU A 122 -13.50 -11.83 -9.75
N TYR A 123 -13.94 -10.97 -8.83
CA TYR A 123 -13.40 -10.92 -7.45
C TYR A 123 -13.62 -12.25 -6.72
N LEU A 124 -14.80 -12.84 -6.82
CA LEU A 124 -15.07 -14.16 -6.21
C LEU A 124 -14.17 -15.25 -6.80
N ALA A 125 -13.96 -15.25 -8.12
CA ALA A 125 -13.04 -16.18 -8.76
C ALA A 125 -11.59 -15.99 -8.26
N PHE A 126 -11.14 -14.72 -8.13
CA PHE A 126 -9.83 -14.37 -7.61
C PHE A 126 -9.62 -14.88 -6.18
N VAL A 127 -10.55 -14.58 -5.26
CA VAL A 127 -10.42 -15.01 -3.84
C VAL A 127 -10.59 -16.51 -3.66
N SER A 128 -11.39 -17.17 -4.50
CA SER A 128 -11.55 -18.62 -4.46
C SER A 128 -10.27 -19.38 -4.87
N ALA A 129 -9.40 -18.75 -5.63
CA ALA A 129 -8.09 -19.28 -6.01
C ALA A 129 -6.99 -18.93 -4.99
N ALA A 130 -7.28 -18.15 -3.95
CA ALA A 130 -6.31 -17.79 -2.92
C ALA A 130 -5.74 -19.03 -2.22
N GLY A 131 -4.43 -19.01 -1.95
CA GLY A 131 -3.72 -20.14 -1.35
C GLY A 131 -3.39 -21.30 -2.30
N THR A 132 -3.94 -21.29 -3.54
CA THR A 132 -3.65 -22.34 -4.54
C THR A 132 -2.58 -21.94 -5.56
N LYS A 133 -2.30 -20.65 -5.66
CA LYS A 133 -1.36 -20.06 -6.64
C LYS A 133 -0.58 -18.93 -5.98
N SER A 134 0.59 -18.60 -6.55
CA SER A 134 1.32 -17.39 -6.14
C SER A 134 0.55 -16.13 -6.52
N PHE A 135 0.81 -15.02 -5.82
CA PHE A 135 0.17 -13.71 -6.10
C PHE A 135 0.30 -13.32 -7.58
N VAL A 136 1.50 -13.44 -8.16
CA VAL A 136 1.74 -13.12 -9.58
C VAL A 136 0.90 -14.01 -10.52
N GLN A 137 0.73 -15.29 -10.19
CA GLN A 137 -0.11 -16.20 -10.97
C GLN A 137 -1.60 -15.85 -10.82
N LEU A 138 -2.04 -15.41 -9.63
CA LEU A 138 -3.42 -14.96 -9.42
C LEU A 138 -3.72 -13.73 -10.27
N ILE A 139 -2.82 -12.73 -10.28
CA ILE A 139 -2.96 -11.52 -11.10
C ILE A 139 -3.03 -11.88 -12.59
N LYS A 140 -2.10 -12.69 -13.09
CA LYS A 140 -2.08 -13.09 -14.52
C LYS A 140 -3.32 -13.86 -14.96
N ASN A 141 -3.95 -14.60 -14.06
CA ASN A 141 -5.13 -15.42 -14.36
C ASN A 141 -6.46 -14.66 -14.18
N SER A 142 -6.43 -13.58 -13.45
CA SER A 142 -7.57 -12.68 -13.30
C SER A 142 -7.41 -11.59 -14.32
N GLU A 143 -8.16 -11.35 -15.30
CA GLU A 143 -8.10 -10.27 -16.30
C GLU A 143 -7.93 -8.85 -15.66
N LEU A 144 -7.13 -8.78 -14.60
CA LEU A 144 -6.69 -7.54 -13.99
C LEU A 144 -5.67 -6.93 -14.94
N ASP A 145 -5.84 -5.66 -15.26
CA ASP A 145 -4.81 -4.87 -15.94
C ASP A 145 -3.58 -4.86 -15.04
N SER A 146 -2.71 -5.86 -15.23
CA SER A 146 -1.48 -5.96 -14.46
C SER A 146 -0.75 -4.62 -14.54
N PRO A 147 -0.42 -3.96 -13.43
CA PRO A 147 0.62 -2.95 -13.47
C PRO A 147 1.80 -3.67 -14.12
N SER A 148 2.18 -3.22 -15.32
CA SER A 148 3.17 -3.87 -16.17
C SER A 148 4.40 -4.19 -15.32
N TYR A 149 4.51 -5.44 -14.86
CA TYR A 149 5.79 -5.99 -14.51
C TYR A 149 6.56 -6.06 -15.82
N SER A 150 7.16 -4.95 -16.18
CA SER A 150 8.22 -4.90 -17.17
C SER A 150 9.33 -5.80 -16.62
N THR A 151 9.30 -7.05 -17.02
CA THR A 151 10.41 -7.99 -16.86
C THR A 151 11.52 -7.60 -17.83
N LYS A 152 12.01 -6.39 -17.72
CA LYS A 152 13.35 -6.00 -18.16
C LYS A 152 14.21 -5.96 -16.92
N GLN A 153 14.58 -7.15 -16.44
CA GLN A 153 15.83 -7.31 -15.74
C GLN A 153 16.94 -7.07 -16.76
N GLU A 154 17.42 -5.84 -16.86
CA GLU A 154 18.76 -5.63 -17.40
C GLU A 154 19.75 -6.19 -16.40
N PRO A 155 20.67 -7.05 -16.83
CA PRO A 155 21.71 -7.54 -15.93
C PRO A 155 22.56 -6.34 -15.50
N ARG A 156 22.68 -6.14 -14.19
CA ARG A 156 23.65 -5.19 -13.64
C ARG A 156 25.04 -5.74 -13.97
N SER A 157 25.71 -5.03 -14.90
CA SER A 157 27.16 -5.18 -15.20
C SER A 157 28.01 -4.67 -14.04
#